data_29fc675284772b294595d8f2e97457a0
#
_entry.id   29fc675284772b294595d8f2e97457a0
#
_cell.length_a   1.000
_cell.length_b   1.000
_cell.length_c   1.000
_cell.angle_alpha   90.00
_cell.angle_beta   90.00
_cell.angle_gamma   90.00
#
_symmetry.space_group_name_H-M   'P 1'
#
loop_
_entity.id
_entity.type
_entity.pdbx_description
1 polymer ?
#
loop_
_entity_poly.entity_id
_entity_poly.type
_entity_poly.pdbx_seq_one_letter_code
_entity_poly.pdbx_strand_id
1 'polypeptide(L)'
;MNRLQSFLKRKFVRDTLILQISKVGVTASSLASSLIIVKLMSLEQYGVWGLIVSLYGIWQFLNFTGIIPSATTLMSEAVGANDQPTLLQVMQIYWRVTVWFCVGGAALFGLASPFLVRWFYADAPHIVYWAGVMTLVYPTQLIFALVGITLTSRRLMRWWAFYQYFDQFTLAILMIVAVWVHPSASALVLARLAHGTVTVVVGLMLYQRLRHATAFSFPALREITQGSMSVSVVGYRRFGVLNALDKNIAQLFTTLPVQLVGTLGGTEAAGMLTFALNLIRQTTFFTSALFENLQAVIPLAIGRGEYLKLWRNLLRVMLTLLIGSAGFYVAFALAVPYLMRWLGSEWVGAERVILWLSVFGIVSTVGGVLGPLYRAFDVMEAITLSKVVTIVIGGLVGWVLIPRYGALGGAWVVNGMFIFSVSSTALLTFPPLYQRAYSPPPSN
;
A
#
# COMPACT_ATOMS: atom_id res chain seq x y z
N MET A 1 -19.57 1.41 34.61
CA MET A 1 -19.38 2.64 33.84
C MET A 1 -18.02 3.30 34.05
N ASN A 2 -17.48 3.40 35.24
CA ASN A 2 -16.23 4.13 35.54
C ASN A 2 -14.93 3.54 34.95
N ARG A 3 -14.81 2.22 34.79
CA ARG A 3 -13.59 1.59 34.19
C ARG A 3 -13.46 1.85 32.69
N LEU A 4 -14.56 1.84 31.94
CA LEU A 4 -14.57 2.13 30.50
C LEU A 4 -14.23 3.61 30.25
N GLN A 5 -14.78 4.52 31.06
CA GLN A 5 -14.49 5.95 30.97
C GLN A 5 -13.03 6.27 31.33
N SER A 6 -12.45 5.60 32.33
CA SER A 6 -11.03 5.77 32.68
C SER A 6 -10.10 5.21 31.62
N PHE A 7 -10.49 4.10 30.93
CA PHE A 7 -9.76 3.51 29.81
C PHE A 7 -9.77 4.43 28.61
N LEU A 8 -10.94 4.97 28.24
CA LEU A 8 -11.09 5.92 27.12
C LEU A 8 -10.38 7.27 27.35
N LYS A 9 -10.17 7.66 28.59
CA LYS A 9 -9.42 8.88 28.96
C LYS A 9 -7.90 8.74 28.74
N ARG A 10 -7.35 7.54 28.59
CA ARG A 10 -5.92 7.36 28.28
C ARG A 10 -5.63 7.92 26.90
N LYS A 11 -4.64 8.82 26.80
CA LYS A 11 -4.24 9.49 25.55
C LYS A 11 -4.05 8.50 24.40
N PHE A 12 -3.41 7.35 24.67
CA PHE A 12 -3.20 6.27 23.70
C PHE A 12 -4.50 5.73 23.09
N VAL A 13 -5.48 5.40 23.93
CA VAL A 13 -6.77 4.85 23.48
C VAL A 13 -7.53 5.86 22.63
N ARG A 14 -7.53 7.12 23.05
CA ARG A 14 -8.17 8.21 22.30
C ARG A 14 -7.52 8.42 20.94
N ASP A 15 -6.18 8.45 20.89
CA ASP A 15 -5.44 8.64 19.66
C ASP A 15 -5.68 7.46 18.69
N THR A 16 -5.72 6.22 19.21
CA THR A 16 -6.05 5.02 18.44
C THR A 16 -7.48 5.07 17.88
N LEU A 17 -8.46 5.47 18.69
CA LEU A 17 -9.85 5.59 18.23
C LEU A 17 -10.00 6.66 17.13
N ILE A 18 -9.34 7.82 17.28
CA ILE A 18 -9.36 8.88 16.26
C ILE A 18 -8.80 8.36 14.93
N LEU A 19 -7.68 7.64 14.97
CA LEU A 19 -7.09 7.04 13.76
C LEU A 19 -8.01 5.99 13.14
N GLN A 20 -8.66 5.15 13.94
CA GLN A 20 -9.59 4.14 13.43
C GLN A 20 -10.82 4.77 12.78
N ILE A 21 -11.43 5.77 13.40
CA ILE A 21 -12.57 6.51 12.80
C ILE A 21 -12.14 7.17 11.49
N SER A 22 -10.96 7.79 11.45
CA SER A 22 -10.41 8.38 10.22
C SER A 22 -10.22 7.31 9.13
N LYS A 23 -9.67 6.15 9.47
CA LYS A 23 -9.48 5.04 8.51
C LYS A 23 -10.82 4.52 7.96
N VAL A 24 -11.85 4.42 8.79
CA VAL A 24 -13.22 4.05 8.32
C VAL A 24 -13.73 5.09 7.32
N GLY A 25 -13.60 6.38 7.65
CA GLY A 25 -13.99 7.46 6.73
C GLY A 25 -13.22 7.44 5.42
N VAL A 26 -11.90 7.24 5.48
CA VAL A 26 -11.02 7.09 4.29
C VAL A 26 -11.49 5.94 3.42
N THR A 27 -11.75 4.76 4.00
CA THR A 27 -12.17 3.57 3.24
C THR A 27 -13.57 3.74 2.66
N ALA A 28 -14.50 4.29 3.41
CA ALA A 28 -15.85 4.57 2.92
C ALA A 28 -15.83 5.56 1.75
N SER A 29 -15.05 6.65 1.86
CA SER A 29 -14.88 7.63 0.78
C SER A 29 -14.22 7.00 -0.46
N SER A 30 -13.20 6.15 -0.26
CA SER A 30 -12.53 5.44 -1.35
C SER A 30 -13.46 4.45 -2.05
N LEU A 31 -14.23 3.67 -1.30
CA LEU A 31 -15.20 2.73 -1.87
C LEU A 31 -16.29 3.45 -2.64
N ALA A 32 -16.91 4.47 -2.03
CA ALA A 32 -17.96 5.25 -2.66
C ALA A 32 -17.47 5.92 -3.96
N SER A 33 -16.30 6.58 -3.92
CA SER A 33 -15.73 7.19 -5.12
C SER A 33 -15.40 6.17 -6.21
N SER A 34 -14.84 5.01 -5.85
CA SER A 34 -14.54 3.94 -6.79
C SER A 34 -15.80 3.44 -7.50
N LEU A 35 -16.89 3.21 -6.76
CA LEU A 35 -18.15 2.75 -7.32
C LEU A 35 -18.82 3.81 -8.22
N ILE A 36 -18.77 5.09 -7.82
CA ILE A 36 -19.31 6.20 -8.62
C ILE A 36 -18.52 6.35 -9.93
N ILE A 37 -17.19 6.31 -9.86
CA ILE A 37 -16.31 6.41 -11.03
C ILE A 37 -16.61 5.27 -12.01
N VAL A 38 -16.70 4.04 -11.52
CA VAL A 38 -17.01 2.85 -12.32
C VAL A 38 -18.39 2.96 -12.98
N LYS A 39 -19.37 3.55 -12.26
CA LYS A 39 -20.73 3.78 -12.79
C LYS A 39 -20.79 4.82 -13.90
N LEU A 40 -19.91 5.82 -13.86
CA LEU A 40 -19.88 6.95 -14.80
C LEU A 40 -18.97 6.71 -16.01
N MET A 41 -18.07 5.74 -15.95
CA MET A 41 -17.11 5.43 -17.01
C MET A 41 -17.51 4.17 -17.77
N SER A 42 -17.17 4.11 -19.07
CA SER A 42 -17.20 2.84 -19.81
C SER A 42 -16.14 1.88 -19.29
N LEU A 43 -16.37 0.59 -19.47
CA LEU A 43 -15.44 -0.46 -19.06
C LEU A 43 -14.07 -0.29 -19.72
N GLU A 44 -14.04 0.11 -21.00
CA GLU A 44 -12.81 0.39 -21.75
C GLU A 44 -11.99 1.53 -21.11
N GLN A 45 -12.64 2.69 -20.88
CA GLN A 45 -11.95 3.85 -20.28
C GLN A 45 -11.45 3.56 -18.86
N TYR A 46 -12.22 2.79 -18.09
CA TYR A 46 -11.77 2.33 -16.77
C TYR A 46 -10.60 1.34 -16.89
N GLY A 47 -10.56 0.52 -17.95
CA GLY A 47 -9.43 -0.33 -18.27
C GLY A 47 -8.17 0.46 -18.59
N VAL A 48 -8.28 1.49 -19.43
CA VAL A 48 -7.18 2.42 -19.73
C VAL A 48 -6.66 3.07 -18.44
N TRP A 49 -7.56 3.53 -17.56
CA TRP A 49 -7.19 4.05 -16.24
C TRP A 49 -6.43 3.00 -15.41
N GLY A 50 -6.93 1.76 -15.36
CA GLY A 50 -6.28 0.65 -14.67
C GLY A 50 -4.86 0.39 -15.17
N LEU A 51 -4.66 0.43 -16.48
CA LEU A 51 -3.33 0.27 -17.11
C LEU A 51 -2.39 1.44 -16.76
N ILE A 52 -2.87 2.68 -16.82
CA ILE A 52 -2.10 3.86 -16.41
C ILE A 52 -1.64 3.74 -14.95
N VAL A 53 -2.58 3.42 -14.03
CA VAL A 53 -2.28 3.29 -12.61
C VAL A 53 -1.35 2.11 -12.31
N SER A 54 -1.53 0.98 -13.00
CA SER A 54 -0.66 -0.18 -12.78
C SER A 54 0.74 0.04 -13.35
N LEU A 55 0.87 0.70 -14.51
CA LEU A 55 2.15 1.08 -15.08
C LEU A 55 2.88 2.08 -14.15
N TYR A 56 2.17 3.11 -13.68
CA TYR A 56 2.67 4.00 -12.63
C TYR A 56 3.06 3.24 -11.36
N GLY A 57 2.29 2.23 -10.94
CA GLY A 57 2.58 1.37 -9.79
C GLY A 57 3.84 0.53 -9.95
N ILE A 58 4.15 0.03 -11.16
CA ILE A 58 5.41 -0.65 -11.45
C ILE A 58 6.60 0.32 -11.27
N TRP A 59 6.47 1.55 -11.73
CA TRP A 59 7.52 2.57 -11.53
C TRP A 59 7.64 3.02 -10.08
N GLN A 60 6.57 2.95 -9.29
CA GLN A 60 6.65 3.13 -7.84
C GLN A 60 7.52 2.08 -7.14
N PHE A 61 7.81 0.95 -7.78
CA PHE A 61 8.81 -0.01 -7.29
C PHE A 61 10.17 0.66 -7.02
N LEU A 62 10.51 1.65 -7.82
CA LEU A 62 11.71 2.47 -7.64
C LEU A 62 11.53 3.54 -6.55
N ASN A 63 10.31 3.74 -6.05
CA ASN A 63 10.03 4.74 -5.01
C ASN A 63 10.27 4.15 -3.62
N PHE A 64 11.10 4.82 -2.81
CA PHE A 64 11.59 4.36 -1.52
C PHE A 64 10.56 4.50 -0.38
N THR A 65 9.43 3.83 -0.49
CA THR A 65 8.43 3.80 0.58
C THR A 65 8.92 3.11 1.86
N GLY A 66 9.99 2.31 1.79
CA GLY A 66 10.64 1.70 2.96
C GLY A 66 11.39 2.68 3.86
N ILE A 67 11.73 3.86 3.36
CA ILE A 67 12.34 4.94 4.16
C ILE A 67 11.36 5.54 5.17
N ILE A 68 10.06 5.58 4.87
CA ILE A 68 9.06 6.20 5.73
C ILE A 68 9.02 5.58 7.15
N PRO A 69 8.94 4.25 7.33
CA PRO A 69 8.98 3.64 8.65
C PRO A 69 10.28 3.91 9.40
N SER A 70 11.42 3.80 8.69
CA SER A 70 12.74 4.07 9.29
C SER A 70 12.89 5.53 9.73
N ALA A 71 12.48 6.47 8.88
CA ALA A 71 12.49 7.90 9.20
C ALA A 71 11.55 8.20 10.38
N THR A 72 10.37 7.58 10.44
CA THR A 72 9.43 7.75 11.55
C THR A 72 10.03 7.28 12.87
N THR A 73 10.71 6.14 12.90
CA THR A 73 11.36 5.61 14.09
C THR A 73 12.46 6.55 14.57
N LEU A 74 13.41 6.88 13.68
CA LEU A 74 14.55 7.73 14.03
C LEU A 74 14.13 9.14 14.44
N MET A 75 13.13 9.72 13.75
CA MET A 75 12.60 11.02 14.14
C MET A 75 11.87 10.97 15.48
N SER A 76 11.18 9.87 15.80
CA SER A 76 10.51 9.70 17.10
C SER A 76 11.54 9.55 18.23
N GLU A 77 12.64 8.86 18.00
CA GLU A 77 13.77 8.73 18.92
C GLU A 77 14.42 10.09 19.17
N ALA A 78 14.74 10.86 18.11
CA ALA A 78 15.33 12.19 18.19
C ALA A 78 14.40 13.17 18.95
N VAL A 79 13.09 13.12 18.71
CA VAL A 79 12.08 13.90 19.45
C VAL A 79 12.06 13.49 20.93
N GLY A 80 12.12 12.18 21.22
CA GLY A 80 12.14 11.65 22.58
C GLY A 80 13.40 12.05 23.36
N ALA A 81 14.55 12.07 22.69
CA ALA A 81 15.85 12.48 23.23
C ALA A 81 16.07 14.00 23.25
N ASN A 82 15.14 14.80 22.69
CA ASN A 82 15.29 16.25 22.47
C ASN A 82 16.53 16.62 21.63
N ASP A 83 16.89 15.77 20.64
CA ASP A 83 18.09 15.89 19.78
C ASP A 83 17.72 16.55 18.44
N GLN A 84 17.88 17.86 18.36
CA GLN A 84 17.62 18.68 17.17
C GLN A 84 18.57 18.37 15.99
N PRO A 85 19.89 18.20 16.20
CA PRO A 85 20.83 17.85 15.13
C PRO A 85 20.47 16.54 14.45
N THR A 86 20.21 15.47 15.20
CA THR A 86 19.81 14.16 14.66
C THR A 86 18.47 14.25 13.92
N LEU A 87 17.50 14.99 14.45
CA LEU A 87 16.23 15.21 13.76
C LEU A 87 16.43 15.85 12.38
N LEU A 88 17.20 16.95 12.32
CA LEU A 88 17.49 17.65 11.08
C LEU A 88 18.19 16.73 10.09
N GLN A 89 19.20 15.97 10.54
CA GLN A 89 19.94 15.03 9.71
C GLN A 89 19.02 13.96 9.10
N VAL A 90 18.12 13.35 9.89
CA VAL A 90 17.17 12.34 9.40
C VAL A 90 16.22 12.94 8.37
N MET A 91 15.71 14.16 8.59
CA MET A 91 14.84 14.85 7.63
C MET A 91 15.57 15.20 6.32
N GLN A 92 16.83 15.60 6.39
CA GLN A 92 17.67 15.86 5.23
C GLN A 92 17.95 14.60 4.41
N ILE A 93 18.26 13.48 5.08
CA ILE A 93 18.44 12.18 4.43
C ILE A 93 17.15 11.73 3.74
N TYR A 94 16.02 11.82 4.46
CA TYR A 94 14.70 11.49 3.90
C TYR A 94 14.42 12.31 2.64
N TRP A 95 14.61 13.64 2.70
CA TRP A 95 14.39 14.55 1.58
C TRP A 95 15.28 14.20 0.39
N ARG A 96 16.60 14.08 0.62
CA ARG A 96 17.58 13.76 -0.43
C ARG A 96 17.23 12.48 -1.16
N VAL A 97 17.03 11.41 -0.40
CA VAL A 97 16.75 10.09 -0.98
C VAL A 97 15.44 10.12 -1.75
N THR A 98 14.39 10.69 -1.19
CA THR A 98 13.07 10.71 -1.85
C THR A 98 13.08 11.59 -3.11
N VAL A 99 13.76 12.73 -3.10
CA VAL A 99 13.91 13.58 -4.30
C VAL A 99 14.69 12.83 -5.40
N TRP A 100 15.80 12.16 -5.05
CA TRP A 100 16.56 11.36 -6.02
C TRP A 100 15.70 10.28 -6.66
N PHE A 101 14.85 9.62 -5.88
CA PHE A 101 13.92 8.61 -6.42
C PHE A 101 12.81 9.21 -7.27
N CYS A 102 12.26 10.36 -6.90
CA CYS A 102 11.25 11.06 -7.71
C CYS A 102 11.83 11.45 -9.07
N VAL A 103 12.99 12.11 -9.07
CA VAL A 103 13.64 12.56 -10.30
C VAL A 103 14.18 11.38 -11.11
N GLY A 104 14.89 10.47 -10.46
CA GLY A 104 15.47 9.28 -11.10
C GLY A 104 14.37 8.35 -11.66
N GLY A 105 13.29 8.14 -10.92
CA GLY A 105 12.15 7.35 -11.39
C GLY A 105 11.44 7.99 -12.60
N ALA A 106 11.22 9.29 -12.58
CA ALA A 106 10.64 10.01 -13.71
C ALA A 106 11.56 9.98 -14.95
N ALA A 107 12.88 10.17 -14.75
CA ALA A 107 13.86 10.09 -15.84
C ALA A 107 13.93 8.68 -16.45
N LEU A 108 13.99 7.63 -15.62
CA LEU A 108 13.97 6.25 -16.09
C LEU A 108 12.68 5.92 -16.83
N PHE A 109 11.54 6.40 -16.34
CA PHE A 109 10.28 6.24 -17.06
C PHE A 109 10.34 6.91 -18.43
N GLY A 110 10.82 8.16 -18.50
CA GLY A 110 10.98 8.90 -19.74
C GLY A 110 11.87 8.15 -20.74
N LEU A 111 13.01 7.60 -20.28
CA LEU A 111 13.92 6.78 -21.11
C LEU A 111 13.32 5.45 -21.56
N ALA A 112 12.51 4.81 -20.72
CA ALA A 112 11.86 3.54 -21.04
C ALA A 112 10.59 3.71 -21.89
N SER A 113 9.97 4.90 -21.90
CA SER A 113 8.69 5.13 -22.57
C SER A 113 8.67 4.80 -24.06
N PRO A 114 9.70 5.12 -24.89
CA PRO A 114 9.71 4.72 -26.31
C PRO A 114 9.72 3.20 -26.50
N PHE A 115 10.45 2.48 -25.62
CA PHE A 115 10.48 1.03 -25.63
C PHE A 115 9.12 0.44 -25.23
N LEU A 116 8.49 0.98 -24.18
CA LEU A 116 7.17 0.55 -23.73
C LEU A 116 6.11 0.75 -24.81
N VAL A 117 6.13 1.89 -25.50
CA VAL A 117 5.24 2.15 -26.64
C VAL A 117 5.48 1.14 -27.75
N ARG A 118 6.73 0.95 -28.17
CA ARG A 118 7.05 0.09 -29.32
C ARG A 118 6.68 -1.37 -29.08
N TRP A 119 6.89 -1.90 -27.87
CA TRP A 119 6.80 -3.34 -27.61
C TRP A 119 5.50 -3.78 -26.94
N PHE A 120 4.84 -2.89 -26.20
CA PHE A 120 3.69 -3.26 -25.38
C PHE A 120 2.43 -2.42 -25.65
N TYR A 121 2.59 -1.21 -26.19
CA TYR A 121 1.50 -0.25 -26.35
C TYR A 121 1.49 0.41 -27.72
N ALA A 122 1.86 -0.32 -28.78
CA ALA A 122 1.90 0.22 -30.14
C ALA A 122 0.53 0.77 -30.57
N ASP A 123 -0.55 0.06 -30.24
CA ASP A 123 -1.93 0.43 -30.58
C ASP A 123 -2.54 1.46 -29.60
N ALA A 124 -1.92 1.69 -28.43
CA ALA A 124 -2.45 2.57 -27.39
C ALA A 124 -1.34 3.41 -26.72
N PRO A 125 -0.55 4.21 -27.46
CA PRO A 125 0.59 4.96 -26.92
C PRO A 125 0.19 6.00 -25.87
N HIS A 126 -1.05 6.45 -25.89
CA HIS A 126 -1.59 7.39 -24.92
C HIS A 126 -1.56 6.86 -23.47
N ILE A 127 -1.59 5.53 -23.27
CA ILE A 127 -1.48 4.91 -21.94
C ILE A 127 -0.12 5.23 -21.32
N VAL A 128 0.96 5.05 -22.10
CA VAL A 128 2.33 5.36 -21.65
C VAL A 128 2.52 6.85 -21.43
N TYR A 129 1.97 7.68 -22.31
CA TYR A 129 1.99 9.14 -22.15
C TYR A 129 1.34 9.57 -20.83
N TRP A 130 0.12 9.13 -20.57
CA TRP A 130 -0.59 9.50 -19.33
C TRP A 130 0.03 8.88 -18.08
N ALA A 131 0.63 7.70 -18.17
CA ALA A 131 1.43 7.14 -17.09
C ALA A 131 2.69 7.98 -16.79
N GLY A 132 3.32 8.54 -17.83
CA GLY A 132 4.41 9.52 -17.70
C GLY A 132 3.96 10.78 -16.98
N VAL A 133 2.82 11.35 -17.36
CA VAL A 133 2.21 12.51 -16.67
C VAL A 133 1.91 12.19 -15.20
N MET A 134 1.45 10.96 -14.89
CA MET A 134 1.24 10.51 -13.51
C MET A 134 2.51 10.52 -12.65
N THR A 135 3.72 10.44 -13.23
CA THR A 135 4.96 10.53 -12.43
C THR A 135 5.11 11.88 -11.71
N LEU A 136 4.45 12.94 -12.20
CA LEU A 136 4.39 14.24 -11.54
C LEU A 136 3.65 14.20 -10.18
N VAL A 137 2.95 13.12 -9.88
CA VAL A 137 2.36 12.89 -8.55
C VAL A 137 3.42 12.48 -7.51
N TYR A 138 4.59 11.96 -7.90
CA TYR A 138 5.63 11.53 -6.94
C TYR A 138 6.09 12.63 -5.98
N PRO A 139 6.41 13.86 -6.44
CA PRO A 139 6.78 14.94 -5.53
C PRO A 139 5.70 15.29 -4.50
N THR A 140 4.43 15.12 -4.86
CA THR A 140 3.33 15.40 -3.92
C THR A 140 3.26 14.37 -2.79
N GLN A 141 3.56 13.11 -3.08
CA GLN A 141 3.64 12.05 -2.09
C GLN A 141 4.81 12.25 -1.12
N LEU A 142 5.92 12.84 -1.57
CA LEU A 142 7.05 13.20 -0.72
C LEU A 142 6.60 14.16 0.40
N ILE A 143 5.90 15.23 0.03
CA ILE A 143 5.40 16.23 0.99
C ILE A 143 4.36 15.61 1.92
N PHE A 144 3.42 14.84 1.37
CA PHE A 144 2.41 14.13 2.17
C PHE A 144 3.06 13.24 3.24
N ALA A 145 4.06 12.46 2.87
CA ALA A 145 4.76 11.58 3.78
C ALA A 145 5.61 12.35 4.80
N LEU A 146 6.30 13.43 4.40
CA LEU A 146 7.06 14.30 5.31
C LEU A 146 6.17 14.87 6.42
N VAL A 147 5.01 15.40 6.04
CA VAL A 147 4.02 15.91 7.01
C VAL A 147 3.53 14.79 7.93
N GLY A 148 3.21 13.62 7.35
CA GLY A 148 2.78 12.44 8.10
C GLY A 148 3.80 11.98 9.13
N ILE A 149 5.07 11.82 8.74
CA ILE A 149 6.16 11.44 9.65
C ILE A 149 6.31 12.49 10.76
N THR A 150 6.27 13.77 10.42
CA THR A 150 6.37 14.87 11.37
C THR A 150 5.25 14.86 12.41
N LEU A 151 4.01 14.65 11.98
CA LEU A 151 2.85 14.63 12.87
C LEU A 151 2.84 13.37 13.77
N THR A 152 3.22 12.22 13.21
CA THR A 152 3.23 10.94 13.95
C THR A 152 4.36 10.88 14.98
N SER A 153 5.58 11.32 14.64
CA SER A 153 6.70 11.35 15.58
C SER A 153 6.45 12.23 16.80
N ARG A 154 5.64 13.29 16.66
CA ARG A 154 5.22 14.21 17.75
C ARG A 154 3.90 13.78 18.41
N ARG A 155 3.31 12.67 18.01
CA ARG A 155 2.01 12.20 18.51
C ARG A 155 0.87 13.21 18.32
N LEU A 156 0.91 13.99 17.23
CA LEU A 156 -0.17 14.89 16.82
C LEU A 156 -1.23 14.15 16.00
N MET A 157 -1.72 13.02 16.52
CA MET A 157 -2.55 12.05 15.81
C MET A 157 -3.86 12.63 15.27
N ARG A 158 -4.43 13.66 15.94
CA ARG A 158 -5.65 14.33 15.46
C ARG A 158 -5.41 15.06 14.13
N TRP A 159 -4.27 15.76 14.02
CA TRP A 159 -3.91 16.46 12.78
C TRP A 159 -3.52 15.50 11.68
N TRP A 160 -2.88 14.39 12.03
CA TRP A 160 -2.59 13.33 11.07
C TRP A 160 -3.86 12.66 10.54
N ALA A 161 -4.79 12.30 11.41
CA ALA A 161 -6.10 11.74 11.04
C ALA A 161 -6.89 12.70 10.15
N PHE A 162 -6.92 14.00 10.50
CA PHE A 162 -7.56 15.03 9.69
C PHE A 162 -6.92 15.11 8.30
N TYR A 163 -5.58 15.15 8.22
CA TYR A 163 -4.88 15.28 6.94
C TYR A 163 -5.06 14.07 6.04
N GLN A 164 -5.04 12.85 6.58
CA GLN A 164 -5.35 11.64 5.85
C GLN A 164 -6.79 11.64 5.30
N TYR A 165 -7.75 12.02 6.14
CA TYR A 165 -9.14 12.11 5.71
C TYR A 165 -9.35 13.20 4.66
N PHE A 166 -8.76 14.37 4.85
CA PHE A 166 -8.78 15.47 3.90
C PHE A 166 -8.19 15.04 2.54
N ASP A 167 -7.02 14.40 2.55
CA ASP A 167 -6.36 13.87 1.35
C ASP A 167 -7.30 12.94 0.57
N GLN A 168 -7.85 11.92 1.23
CA GLN A 168 -8.72 10.95 0.57
C GLN A 168 -10.06 11.56 0.11
N PHE A 169 -10.65 12.43 0.91
CA PHE A 169 -11.92 13.08 0.59
C PHE A 169 -11.78 14.04 -0.60
N THR A 170 -10.70 14.83 -0.62
CA THR A 170 -10.39 15.72 -1.75
C THR A 170 -10.12 14.92 -3.02
N LEU A 171 -9.37 13.82 -2.92
CA LEU A 171 -9.17 12.91 -4.05
C LEU A 171 -10.50 12.39 -4.59
N ALA A 172 -11.36 11.88 -3.71
CA ALA A 172 -12.66 11.34 -4.10
C ALA A 172 -13.51 12.38 -4.84
N ILE A 173 -13.61 13.59 -4.30
CA ILE A 173 -14.38 14.68 -4.93
C ILE A 173 -13.80 15.03 -6.30
N LEU A 174 -12.49 15.28 -6.39
CA LEU A 174 -11.88 15.69 -7.65
C LEU A 174 -12.00 14.62 -8.73
N MET A 175 -11.85 13.34 -8.38
CA MET A 175 -12.01 12.25 -9.33
C MET A 175 -13.47 12.11 -9.79
N ILE A 176 -14.45 12.21 -8.88
CA ILE A 176 -15.87 12.16 -9.23
C ILE A 176 -16.24 13.33 -10.15
N VAL A 177 -15.83 14.56 -9.80
CA VAL A 177 -16.09 15.76 -10.61
C VAL A 177 -15.46 15.63 -11.99
N ALA A 178 -14.21 15.17 -12.07
CA ALA A 178 -13.51 14.99 -13.35
C ALA A 178 -14.24 14.01 -14.27
N VAL A 179 -14.68 12.87 -13.76
CA VAL A 179 -15.40 11.85 -14.53
C VAL A 179 -16.80 12.32 -14.88
N TRP A 180 -17.46 13.08 -14.00
CA TRP A 180 -18.76 13.66 -14.28
C TRP A 180 -18.73 14.67 -15.43
N VAL A 181 -17.66 15.48 -15.50
CA VAL A 181 -17.46 16.46 -16.59
C VAL A 181 -16.98 15.76 -17.87
N HIS A 182 -16.02 14.84 -17.75
CA HIS A 182 -15.46 14.13 -18.90
C HIS A 182 -15.08 12.69 -18.51
N PRO A 183 -15.90 11.67 -18.85
CA PRO A 183 -15.73 10.29 -18.42
C PRO A 183 -14.58 9.60 -19.17
N SER A 184 -13.33 9.96 -18.84
CA SER A 184 -12.12 9.45 -19.47
C SER A 184 -11.00 9.18 -18.46
N ALA A 185 -10.07 8.29 -18.83
CA ALA A 185 -8.89 8.00 -18.04
C ALA A 185 -7.97 9.23 -17.88
N SER A 186 -7.87 10.08 -18.91
CA SER A 186 -7.10 11.33 -18.87
C SER A 186 -7.64 12.32 -17.83
N ALA A 187 -8.97 12.44 -17.71
CA ALA A 187 -9.58 13.28 -16.69
C ALA A 187 -9.22 12.81 -15.27
N LEU A 188 -9.17 11.50 -15.03
CA LEU A 188 -8.73 10.95 -13.75
C LEU A 188 -7.24 11.24 -13.45
N VAL A 189 -6.37 11.21 -14.47
CA VAL A 189 -4.96 11.61 -14.32
C VAL A 189 -4.85 13.08 -13.92
N LEU A 190 -5.57 13.96 -14.60
CA LEU A 190 -5.59 15.41 -14.28
C LEU A 190 -6.16 15.67 -12.89
N ALA A 191 -7.23 14.96 -12.51
CA ALA A 191 -7.79 15.04 -11.16
C ALA A 191 -6.76 14.60 -10.09
N ARG A 192 -5.96 13.58 -10.38
CA ARG A 192 -4.89 13.11 -9.49
C ARG A 192 -3.79 14.14 -9.32
N LEU A 193 -3.41 14.86 -10.39
CA LEU A 193 -2.45 15.97 -10.32
C LEU A 193 -3.00 17.15 -9.54
N ALA A 194 -4.23 17.56 -9.83
CA ALA A 194 -4.91 18.63 -9.09
C ALA A 194 -5.00 18.29 -7.59
N HIS A 195 -5.42 17.05 -7.27
CA HIS A 195 -5.41 16.54 -5.91
C HIS A 195 -4.03 16.65 -5.26
N GLY A 196 -2.98 16.16 -5.93
CA GLY A 196 -1.61 16.24 -5.43
C GLY A 196 -1.20 17.67 -5.10
N THR A 197 -1.55 18.63 -5.96
CA THR A 197 -1.26 20.07 -5.73
C THR A 197 -1.99 20.58 -4.49
N VAL A 198 -3.29 20.29 -4.35
CA VAL A 198 -4.08 20.70 -3.16
C VAL A 198 -3.50 20.10 -1.88
N THR A 199 -3.18 18.80 -1.91
CA THR A 199 -2.60 18.09 -0.77
C THR A 199 -1.25 18.68 -0.35
N VAL A 200 -0.39 19.06 -1.32
CA VAL A 200 0.89 19.73 -1.04
C VAL A 200 0.66 21.08 -0.38
N VAL A 201 -0.19 21.92 -0.94
CA VAL A 201 -0.47 23.26 -0.39
C VAL A 201 -0.96 23.16 1.05
N VAL A 202 -1.98 22.31 1.30
CA VAL A 202 -2.53 22.12 2.66
C VAL A 202 -1.49 21.49 3.58
N GLY A 203 -0.71 20.52 3.09
CA GLY A 203 0.37 19.88 3.85
C GLY A 203 1.44 20.86 4.28
N LEU A 204 1.89 21.74 3.38
CA LEU A 204 2.87 22.80 3.68
C LEU A 204 2.33 23.82 4.68
N MET A 205 1.08 24.25 4.53
CA MET A 205 0.41 25.14 5.48
C MET A 205 0.33 24.49 6.86
N LEU A 206 -0.07 23.22 6.91
CA LEU A 206 -0.17 22.45 8.15
C LEU A 206 1.20 22.27 8.82
N TYR A 207 2.23 21.95 8.03
CA TYR A 207 3.61 21.84 8.51
C TYR A 207 4.08 23.15 9.14
N GLN A 208 3.93 24.27 8.44
CA GLN A 208 4.34 25.60 8.92
C GLN A 208 3.60 25.99 10.19
N ARG A 209 2.26 25.82 10.21
CA ARG A 209 1.42 26.15 11.37
C ARG A 209 1.76 25.33 12.61
N LEU A 210 2.03 24.03 12.42
CA LEU A 210 2.27 23.09 13.52
C LEU A 210 3.76 22.95 13.86
N ARG A 211 4.66 23.59 13.14
CA ARG A 211 6.10 23.48 13.34
C ARG A 211 6.52 23.76 14.78
N HIS A 212 5.88 24.71 15.45
CA HIS A 212 6.13 25.12 16.81
C HIS A 212 5.02 24.72 17.80
N ALA A 213 4.13 23.82 17.41
CA ALA A 213 2.96 23.41 18.25
C ALA A 213 3.33 22.59 19.49
N THR A 214 4.57 22.14 19.62
CA THR A 214 5.09 21.45 20.81
C THR A 214 6.38 22.12 21.26
N ALA A 215 6.84 21.85 22.47
CA ALA A 215 8.10 22.38 23.01
C ALA A 215 9.30 22.07 22.10
N PHE A 216 9.26 20.93 21.40
CA PHE A 216 10.26 20.55 20.41
C PHE A 216 9.83 21.01 19.01
N SER A 217 10.49 22.03 18.48
CA SER A 217 10.18 22.59 17.15
C SER A 217 10.84 21.79 16.03
N PHE A 218 10.18 21.72 14.87
CA PHE A 218 10.74 21.10 13.67
C PHE A 218 11.49 22.11 12.80
N PRO A 219 12.53 21.67 12.06
CA PRO A 219 13.32 22.55 11.19
C PRO A 219 12.48 23.24 10.12
N ALA A 220 12.94 24.37 9.60
CA ALA A 220 12.30 24.97 8.42
C ALA A 220 12.55 24.09 7.19
N LEU A 221 11.60 24.09 6.24
CA LEU A 221 11.78 23.37 4.98
C LEU A 221 13.06 23.80 4.24
N ARG A 222 13.43 25.08 4.33
CA ARG A 222 14.67 25.61 3.78
C ARG A 222 15.90 24.94 4.39
N GLU A 223 15.93 24.74 5.71
CA GLU A 223 17.05 24.06 6.41
C GLU A 223 17.16 22.60 5.96
N ILE A 224 16.01 21.92 5.76
CA ILE A 224 15.97 20.53 5.28
C ILE A 224 16.52 20.45 3.84
N THR A 225 16.04 21.32 2.95
CA THR A 225 16.41 21.28 1.53
C THR A 225 17.87 21.70 1.30
N GLN A 226 18.34 22.76 1.94
CA GLN A 226 19.70 23.27 1.75
C GLN A 226 20.77 22.31 2.28
N GLY A 227 20.54 21.68 3.45
CA GLY A 227 21.49 20.74 4.03
C GLY A 227 21.41 19.32 3.44
N SER A 228 20.37 19.00 2.66
CA SER A 228 20.15 17.64 2.19
C SER A 228 21.24 17.10 1.26
N MET A 229 21.93 17.96 0.50
CA MET A 229 22.99 17.52 -0.44
C MET A 229 24.30 17.14 0.25
N SER A 230 24.58 17.67 1.44
CA SER A 230 25.82 17.44 2.19
C SER A 230 25.78 16.23 3.12
N VAL A 231 24.60 15.72 3.45
CA VAL A 231 24.45 14.63 4.44
C VAL A 231 24.83 13.27 3.86
N SER A 232 25.59 12.46 4.63
CA SER A 232 25.94 11.09 4.24
C SER A 232 24.76 10.14 4.40
N VAL A 233 24.47 9.34 3.37
CA VAL A 233 23.38 8.34 3.33
C VAL A 233 23.87 6.92 3.66
N VAL A 234 25.19 6.73 3.80
CA VAL A 234 25.82 5.39 3.85
C VAL A 234 25.29 4.50 4.97
N GLY A 235 25.10 5.03 6.19
CA GLY A 235 24.61 4.26 7.34
C GLY A 235 23.15 3.78 7.22
N TYR A 236 22.35 4.37 6.33
CA TYR A 236 20.93 4.10 6.19
C TYR A 236 20.58 3.17 5.01
N ARG A 237 21.57 2.84 4.17
CA ARG A 237 21.35 2.09 2.91
C ARG A 237 20.77 0.70 3.12
N ARG A 238 21.39 -0.12 3.98
CA ARG A 238 21.08 -1.56 4.08
C ARG A 238 19.65 -1.81 4.54
N PHE A 239 19.24 -1.20 5.64
CA PHE A 239 17.91 -1.42 6.23
C PHE A 239 16.78 -0.81 5.37
N GLY A 240 17.00 0.41 4.84
CA GLY A 240 16.01 1.09 3.99
C GLY A 240 15.78 0.38 2.65
N VAL A 241 16.85 -0.11 2.00
CA VAL A 241 16.76 -0.79 0.69
C VAL A 241 16.02 -2.11 0.80
N LEU A 242 16.35 -2.98 1.76
CA LEU A 242 15.71 -4.28 1.91
C LEU A 242 14.22 -4.16 2.24
N ASN A 243 13.86 -3.24 3.14
CA ASN A 243 12.44 -2.99 3.45
C ASN A 243 11.66 -2.42 2.25
N ALA A 244 12.30 -1.54 1.48
CA ALA A 244 11.69 -0.98 0.27
C ALA A 244 11.49 -2.07 -0.80
N LEU A 245 12.51 -2.88 -1.04
CA LEU A 245 12.42 -3.98 -2.00
C LEU A 245 11.32 -4.97 -1.63
N ASP A 246 11.28 -5.42 -0.37
CA ASP A 246 10.27 -6.38 0.09
C ASP A 246 8.84 -5.88 -0.10
N LYS A 247 8.59 -4.63 0.27
CA LYS A 247 7.26 -4.02 0.14
C LYS A 247 6.88 -3.76 -1.32
N ASN A 248 7.82 -3.26 -2.11
CA ASN A 248 7.57 -2.89 -3.49
C ASN A 248 7.43 -4.11 -4.40
N ILE A 249 8.20 -5.19 -4.16
CA ILE A 249 8.05 -6.47 -4.86
C ILE A 249 6.64 -7.04 -4.63
N ALA A 250 6.11 -6.99 -3.41
CA ALA A 250 4.76 -7.46 -3.13
C ALA A 250 3.67 -6.69 -3.91
N GLN A 251 3.91 -5.42 -4.25
CA GLN A 251 2.98 -4.63 -5.07
C GLN A 251 2.89 -5.14 -6.51
N LEU A 252 3.98 -5.71 -7.05
CA LEU A 252 4.00 -6.27 -8.40
C LEU A 252 3.05 -7.46 -8.57
N PHE A 253 2.68 -8.16 -7.50
CA PHE A 253 1.74 -9.29 -7.55
C PHE A 253 0.35 -8.89 -8.05
N THR A 254 0.00 -7.63 -7.98
CA THR A 254 -1.28 -7.12 -8.46
C THR A 254 -1.14 -6.17 -9.64
N THR A 255 -0.02 -5.44 -9.75
CA THR A 255 0.17 -4.51 -10.87
C THR A 255 0.63 -5.22 -12.14
N LEU A 256 1.52 -6.20 -12.03
CA LEU A 256 2.00 -6.96 -13.20
C LEU A 256 0.88 -7.75 -13.90
N PRO A 257 0.00 -8.50 -13.21
CA PRO A 257 -1.12 -9.17 -13.88
C PRO A 257 -2.07 -8.21 -14.60
N VAL A 258 -2.32 -6.99 -14.07
CA VAL A 258 -3.13 -5.98 -14.77
C VAL A 258 -2.48 -5.56 -16.08
N GLN A 259 -1.15 -5.35 -16.08
CA GLN A 259 -0.40 -5.03 -17.31
C GLN A 259 -0.46 -6.17 -18.32
N LEU A 260 -0.22 -7.40 -17.88
CA LEU A 260 -0.29 -8.57 -18.75
C LEU A 260 -1.71 -8.76 -19.33
N VAL A 261 -2.75 -8.54 -18.52
CA VAL A 261 -4.13 -8.61 -19.03
C VAL A 261 -4.39 -7.50 -20.04
N GLY A 262 -3.89 -6.29 -19.81
CA GLY A 262 -4.06 -5.19 -20.77
C GLY A 262 -3.37 -5.42 -22.10
N THR A 263 -2.16 -5.99 -22.08
CA THR A 263 -1.37 -6.25 -23.30
C THR A 263 -1.80 -7.50 -24.05
N LEU A 264 -2.29 -8.54 -23.35
CA LEU A 264 -2.62 -9.85 -23.94
C LEU A 264 -4.14 -10.10 -24.04
N GLY A 265 -4.95 -9.44 -23.22
CA GLY A 265 -6.40 -9.65 -23.12
C GLY A 265 -7.25 -8.41 -23.44
N GLY A 266 -6.59 -7.25 -23.64
CA GLY A 266 -7.24 -5.99 -24.00
C GLY A 266 -7.65 -5.12 -22.82
N THR A 267 -8.05 -3.87 -23.14
CA THR A 267 -8.37 -2.82 -22.14
C THR A 267 -9.59 -3.15 -21.30
N GLU A 268 -10.64 -3.73 -21.88
CA GLU A 268 -11.84 -4.13 -21.11
C GLU A 268 -11.54 -5.20 -20.08
N ALA A 269 -10.75 -6.23 -20.44
CA ALA A 269 -10.32 -7.26 -19.50
C ALA A 269 -9.47 -6.67 -18.36
N ALA A 270 -8.59 -5.71 -18.67
CA ALA A 270 -7.82 -4.98 -17.67
C ALA A 270 -8.74 -4.15 -16.75
N GLY A 271 -9.81 -3.56 -17.30
CA GLY A 271 -10.84 -2.84 -16.52
C GLY A 271 -11.53 -3.74 -15.51
N MET A 272 -12.00 -4.92 -15.95
CA MET A 272 -12.63 -5.91 -15.06
C MET A 272 -11.69 -6.34 -13.93
N LEU A 273 -10.43 -6.67 -14.26
CA LEU A 273 -9.45 -7.10 -13.28
C LEU A 273 -9.09 -5.97 -12.30
N THR A 274 -8.89 -4.73 -12.80
CA THR A 274 -8.59 -3.55 -11.99
C THR A 274 -9.71 -3.25 -11.01
N PHE A 275 -10.95 -3.26 -11.48
CA PHE A 275 -12.11 -3.04 -10.63
C PHE A 275 -12.23 -4.11 -9.54
N ALA A 276 -12.13 -5.37 -9.92
CA ALA A 276 -12.20 -6.49 -8.99
C ALA A 276 -11.09 -6.43 -7.93
N LEU A 277 -9.85 -6.12 -8.33
CA LEU A 277 -8.72 -5.92 -7.40
C LEU A 277 -8.95 -4.76 -6.45
N ASN A 278 -9.44 -3.62 -6.94
CA ASN A 278 -9.72 -2.46 -6.10
C ASN A 278 -10.82 -2.77 -5.09
N LEU A 279 -11.86 -3.48 -5.48
CA LEU A 279 -12.96 -3.87 -4.61
C LEU A 279 -12.49 -4.83 -3.50
N ILE A 280 -11.71 -5.86 -3.84
CA ILE A 280 -11.15 -6.81 -2.87
C ILE A 280 -10.14 -6.13 -1.93
N ARG A 281 -9.29 -5.22 -2.43
CA ARG A 281 -8.34 -4.47 -1.59
C ARG A 281 -9.03 -3.61 -0.53
N GLN A 282 -10.19 -3.03 -0.84
CA GLN A 282 -10.96 -2.24 0.13
C GLN A 282 -11.39 -3.09 1.34
N THR A 283 -11.64 -4.39 1.15
CA THR A 283 -12.06 -5.27 2.23
C THR A 283 -10.94 -5.59 3.23
N THR A 284 -9.66 -5.49 2.81
CA THR A 284 -8.51 -5.74 3.70
C THR A 284 -8.34 -4.68 4.79
N PHE A 285 -9.07 -3.57 4.68
CA PHE A 285 -9.11 -2.53 5.71
C PHE A 285 -9.47 -3.08 7.10
N PHE A 286 -10.44 -4.01 7.17
CA PHE A 286 -10.91 -4.56 8.45
C PHE A 286 -9.82 -5.27 9.25
N THR A 287 -8.75 -5.73 8.59
CA THR A 287 -7.64 -6.45 9.23
C THR A 287 -6.41 -5.58 9.47
N SER A 288 -6.36 -4.37 8.91
CA SER A 288 -5.18 -3.49 9.00
C SER A 288 -4.78 -3.15 10.45
N ALA A 289 -5.77 -2.86 11.30
CA ALA A 289 -5.53 -2.56 12.72
C ALA A 289 -4.97 -3.76 13.49
N LEU A 290 -5.42 -4.98 13.16
CA LEU A 290 -4.88 -6.20 13.74
C LEU A 290 -3.40 -6.37 13.35
N PHE A 291 -3.07 -6.17 12.08
CA PHE A 291 -1.69 -6.29 11.60
C PHE A 291 -0.76 -5.26 12.23
N GLU A 292 -1.21 -4.02 12.41
CA GLU A 292 -0.45 -2.99 13.13
C GLU A 292 -0.17 -3.40 14.58
N ASN A 293 -1.13 -3.99 15.28
CA ASN A 293 -0.93 -4.51 16.63
C ASN A 293 0.05 -5.70 16.66
N LEU A 294 -0.04 -6.63 15.71
CA LEU A 294 0.85 -7.77 15.62
C LEU A 294 2.31 -7.36 15.38
N GLN A 295 2.56 -6.25 14.68
CA GLN A 295 3.92 -5.70 14.48
C GLN A 295 4.61 -5.32 15.80
N ALA A 296 3.85 -4.98 16.84
CA ALA A 296 4.40 -4.68 18.16
C ALA A 296 4.45 -5.92 19.07
N VAL A 297 3.41 -6.75 19.01
CA VAL A 297 3.23 -7.89 19.94
C VAL A 297 4.17 -9.05 19.62
N ILE A 298 4.40 -9.36 18.34
CA ILE A 298 5.22 -10.51 17.93
C ILE A 298 6.69 -10.33 18.36
N PRO A 299 7.39 -9.23 18.05
CA PRO A 299 8.76 -9.02 18.50
C PRO A 299 8.89 -9.01 20.03
N LEU A 300 7.89 -8.42 20.73
CA LEU A 300 7.88 -8.41 22.19
C LEU A 300 7.79 -9.83 22.79
N ALA A 301 6.94 -10.70 22.24
CA ALA A 301 6.82 -12.08 22.68
C ALA A 301 8.09 -12.90 22.40
N ILE A 302 8.75 -12.67 21.26
CA ILE A 302 10.04 -13.29 20.92
C ILE A 302 11.13 -12.83 21.90
N GLY A 303 11.24 -11.52 22.20
CA GLY A 303 12.19 -10.98 23.14
C GLY A 303 12.02 -11.50 24.58
N ARG A 304 10.78 -11.91 24.94
CA ARG A 304 10.48 -12.53 26.24
C ARG A 304 10.67 -14.05 26.26
N GLY A 305 11.00 -14.68 25.12
CA GLY A 305 11.10 -16.14 25.02
C GLY A 305 9.76 -16.88 25.06
N GLU A 306 8.62 -16.19 24.89
CA GLU A 306 7.27 -16.76 24.98
C GLU A 306 6.84 -17.50 23.69
N TYR A 307 7.74 -18.31 23.11
CA TYR A 307 7.55 -18.93 21.78
C TYR A 307 6.33 -19.87 21.71
N LEU A 308 6.08 -20.68 22.73
CA LEU A 308 4.94 -21.62 22.75
C LEU A 308 3.59 -20.85 22.79
N LYS A 309 3.52 -19.80 23.61
CA LYS A 309 2.34 -18.94 23.69
C LYS A 309 2.13 -18.19 22.37
N LEU A 310 3.20 -17.69 21.77
CA LEU A 310 3.19 -17.04 20.46
C LEU A 310 2.67 -18.01 19.39
N TRP A 311 3.21 -19.23 19.31
CA TRP A 311 2.79 -20.25 18.36
C TRP A 311 1.28 -20.56 18.44
N ARG A 312 0.79 -20.86 19.66
CA ARG A 312 -0.62 -21.17 19.88
C ARG A 312 -1.55 -19.99 19.54
N ASN A 313 -1.17 -18.80 19.93
CA ASN A 313 -1.97 -17.60 19.65
C ASN A 313 -1.94 -17.25 18.15
N LEU A 314 -0.81 -17.40 17.48
CA LEU A 314 -0.67 -17.18 16.05
C LEU A 314 -1.62 -18.10 15.26
N LEU A 315 -1.62 -19.41 15.57
CA LEU A 315 -2.52 -20.36 14.92
C LEU A 315 -4.00 -20.03 15.15
N ARG A 316 -4.37 -19.64 16.39
CA ARG A 316 -5.75 -19.19 16.69
C ARG A 316 -6.14 -17.96 15.88
N VAL A 317 -5.27 -16.97 15.82
CA VAL A 317 -5.50 -15.72 15.04
C VAL A 317 -5.65 -16.07 13.56
N MET A 318 -4.76 -16.89 12.99
CA MET A 318 -4.84 -17.29 11.60
C MET A 318 -6.13 -18.06 11.29
N LEU A 319 -6.53 -19.01 12.16
CA LEU A 319 -7.78 -19.76 12.00
C LEU A 319 -9.01 -18.83 12.10
N THR A 320 -9.01 -17.92 13.06
CA THR A 320 -10.10 -16.94 13.22
C THR A 320 -10.20 -16.03 11.98
N LEU A 321 -9.07 -15.58 11.45
CA LEU A 321 -9.03 -14.78 10.22
C LEU A 321 -9.46 -15.58 9.00
N LEU A 322 -9.07 -16.86 8.91
CA LEU A 322 -9.49 -17.74 7.83
C LEU A 322 -11.01 -17.92 7.81
N ILE A 323 -11.60 -18.31 8.96
CA ILE A 323 -13.04 -18.51 9.08
C ILE A 323 -13.79 -17.19 8.87
N GLY A 324 -13.34 -16.10 9.51
CA GLY A 324 -13.97 -14.80 9.41
C GLY A 324 -13.92 -14.22 7.98
N SER A 325 -12.76 -14.31 7.32
CA SER A 325 -12.63 -13.84 5.94
C SER A 325 -13.40 -14.73 4.96
N ALA A 326 -13.36 -16.06 5.12
CA ALA A 326 -14.16 -16.95 4.29
C ALA A 326 -15.67 -16.67 4.43
N GLY A 327 -16.18 -16.52 5.65
CA GLY A 327 -17.58 -16.12 5.89
C GLY A 327 -17.93 -14.76 5.28
N PHE A 328 -17.04 -13.77 5.43
CA PHE A 328 -17.21 -12.46 4.81
C PHE A 328 -17.26 -12.55 3.28
N TYR A 329 -16.35 -13.29 2.63
CA TYR A 329 -16.33 -13.40 1.17
C TYR A 329 -17.47 -14.25 0.62
N VAL A 330 -18.00 -15.19 1.38
CA VAL A 330 -19.25 -15.90 1.02
C VAL A 330 -20.43 -14.91 1.02
N ALA A 331 -20.59 -14.09 2.09
CA ALA A 331 -21.62 -13.07 2.12
C ALA A 331 -21.43 -12.01 1.02
N PHE A 332 -20.18 -11.62 0.77
CA PHE A 332 -19.84 -10.70 -0.32
C PHE A 332 -20.18 -11.29 -1.69
N ALA A 333 -19.89 -12.57 -1.94
CA ALA A 333 -20.25 -13.25 -3.17
C ALA A 333 -21.77 -13.24 -3.46
N LEU A 334 -22.61 -13.30 -2.43
CA LEU A 334 -24.06 -13.15 -2.56
C LEU A 334 -24.48 -11.71 -2.93
N ALA A 335 -23.70 -10.72 -2.57
CA ALA A 335 -23.97 -9.31 -2.88
C ALA A 335 -23.46 -8.90 -4.28
N VAL A 336 -22.44 -9.56 -4.81
CA VAL A 336 -21.80 -9.20 -6.10
C VAL A 336 -22.78 -9.16 -7.27
N PRO A 337 -23.72 -10.11 -7.48
CA PRO A 337 -24.67 -10.04 -8.60
C PRO A 337 -25.56 -8.79 -8.55
N TYR A 338 -25.98 -8.35 -7.36
CA TYR A 338 -26.77 -7.13 -7.18
C TYR A 338 -25.93 -5.89 -7.51
N LEU A 339 -24.68 -5.88 -7.09
CA LEU A 339 -23.73 -4.80 -7.40
C LEU A 339 -23.49 -4.69 -8.92
N MET A 340 -23.30 -5.82 -9.62
CA MET A 340 -23.08 -5.84 -11.06
C MET A 340 -24.32 -5.33 -11.83
N ARG A 341 -25.51 -5.73 -11.41
CA ARG A 341 -26.77 -5.22 -12.01
C ARG A 341 -26.92 -3.71 -11.82
N TRP A 342 -26.54 -3.20 -10.65
CA TRP A 342 -26.56 -1.77 -10.38
C TRP A 342 -25.56 -0.99 -11.23
N LEU A 343 -24.36 -1.54 -11.47
CA LEU A 343 -23.32 -0.93 -12.32
C LEU A 343 -23.73 -0.89 -13.80
N GLY A 344 -24.37 -1.94 -14.32
CA GLY A 344 -24.83 -2.04 -15.70
C GLY A 344 -24.33 -3.30 -16.41
N SER A 345 -24.88 -3.54 -17.60
CA SER A 345 -24.64 -4.77 -18.38
C SER A 345 -23.17 -4.99 -18.77
N GLU A 346 -22.41 -3.93 -18.97
CA GLU A 346 -20.98 -4.00 -19.32
C GLU A 346 -20.13 -4.65 -18.22
N TRP A 347 -20.59 -4.60 -16.96
CA TRP A 347 -19.86 -5.10 -15.80
C TRP A 347 -20.21 -6.54 -15.40
N VAL A 348 -21.18 -7.18 -16.07
CA VAL A 348 -21.65 -8.54 -15.73
C VAL A 348 -20.48 -9.56 -15.78
N GLY A 349 -19.56 -9.42 -16.73
CA GLY A 349 -18.37 -10.27 -16.82
C GLY A 349 -17.42 -10.15 -15.64
N ALA A 350 -17.40 -9.02 -14.95
CA ALA A 350 -16.54 -8.79 -13.77
C ALA A 350 -16.97 -9.62 -12.54
N GLU A 351 -18.22 -10.10 -12.49
CA GLU A 351 -18.71 -10.95 -11.39
C GLU A 351 -17.80 -12.17 -11.15
N ARG A 352 -17.51 -12.93 -12.20
CA ARG A 352 -16.66 -14.13 -12.09
C ARG A 352 -15.23 -13.77 -11.65
N VAL A 353 -14.69 -12.65 -12.13
CA VAL A 353 -13.36 -12.17 -11.75
C VAL A 353 -13.31 -11.83 -10.26
N ILE A 354 -14.33 -11.13 -9.73
CA ILE A 354 -14.45 -10.78 -8.32
C ILE A 354 -14.55 -12.03 -7.44
N LEU A 355 -15.39 -12.99 -7.84
CA LEU A 355 -15.57 -14.23 -7.10
C LEU A 355 -14.25 -15.01 -6.99
N TRP A 356 -13.51 -15.14 -8.09
CA TRP A 356 -12.19 -15.80 -8.04
C TRP A 356 -11.18 -15.00 -7.21
N LEU A 357 -11.15 -13.68 -7.30
CA LEU A 357 -10.26 -12.84 -6.50
C LEU A 357 -10.61 -12.82 -4.99
N SER A 358 -11.79 -13.31 -4.60
CA SER A 358 -12.11 -13.53 -3.17
C SER A 358 -11.12 -14.49 -2.51
N VAL A 359 -10.55 -15.45 -3.26
CA VAL A 359 -9.46 -16.33 -2.77
C VAL A 359 -8.22 -15.50 -2.41
N PHE A 360 -7.81 -14.56 -3.27
CA PHE A 360 -6.75 -13.60 -2.95
C PHE A 360 -7.06 -12.82 -1.67
N GLY A 361 -8.30 -12.35 -1.51
CA GLY A 361 -8.74 -11.64 -0.32
C GLY A 361 -8.58 -12.47 0.97
N ILE A 362 -8.98 -13.75 0.95
CA ILE A 362 -8.81 -14.68 2.08
C ILE A 362 -7.32 -14.92 2.35
N VAL A 363 -6.56 -15.29 1.31
CA VAL A 363 -5.13 -15.62 1.43
C VAL A 363 -4.32 -14.42 1.91
N SER A 364 -4.58 -13.21 1.40
CA SER A 364 -3.89 -11.99 1.82
C SER A 364 -4.22 -11.61 3.27
N THR A 365 -5.46 -11.84 3.70
CA THR A 365 -5.89 -11.63 5.09
C THR A 365 -5.15 -12.55 6.05
N VAL A 366 -5.06 -13.84 5.75
CA VAL A 366 -4.32 -14.81 6.58
C VAL A 366 -2.82 -14.57 6.51
N GLY A 367 -2.30 -14.31 5.31
CA GLY A 367 -0.87 -14.05 5.06
C GLY A 367 -0.33 -12.78 5.71
N GLY A 368 -1.18 -11.77 5.93
CA GLY A 368 -0.80 -10.52 6.59
C GLY A 368 -0.22 -10.71 7.99
N VAL A 369 -0.61 -11.80 8.68
CA VAL A 369 -0.08 -12.18 10.01
C VAL A 369 1.40 -12.58 9.95
N LEU A 370 1.86 -13.11 8.82
CA LEU A 370 3.25 -13.56 8.64
C LEU A 370 4.24 -12.40 8.49
N GLY A 371 3.78 -11.22 8.06
CA GLY A 371 4.61 -10.05 7.86
C GLY A 371 5.47 -9.65 9.07
N PRO A 372 4.88 -9.42 10.25
CA PRO A 372 5.63 -9.18 11.47
C PRO A 372 6.52 -10.35 11.91
N LEU A 373 6.10 -11.60 11.61
CA LEU A 373 6.81 -12.80 12.02
C LEU A 373 8.16 -12.95 11.30
N TYR A 374 8.19 -12.87 9.96
CA TYR A 374 9.43 -13.06 9.21
C TYR A 374 10.48 -11.97 9.48
N ARG A 375 10.01 -10.75 9.78
CA ARG A 375 10.92 -9.65 10.18
C ARG A 375 11.60 -9.93 11.51
N ALA A 376 10.86 -10.55 12.44
CA ALA A 376 11.38 -10.87 13.75
C ALA A 376 12.32 -12.09 13.76
N PHE A 377 12.26 -12.95 12.72
CA PHE A 377 13.17 -14.09 12.54
C PHE A 377 14.36 -13.81 11.61
N ASP A 378 14.47 -12.59 11.07
CA ASP A 378 15.56 -12.17 10.14
C ASP A 378 15.68 -13.04 8.87
N VAL A 379 14.53 -13.61 8.41
CA VAL A 379 14.49 -14.42 7.17
C VAL A 379 14.05 -13.59 5.95
N MET A 380 14.23 -12.28 6.02
CA MET A 380 13.72 -11.33 5.05
C MET A 380 14.33 -11.50 3.65
N GLU A 381 15.62 -11.83 3.57
CA GLU A 381 16.30 -12.05 2.28
C GLU A 381 15.71 -13.24 1.52
N ALA A 382 15.54 -14.38 2.21
CA ALA A 382 14.94 -15.57 1.63
C ALA A 382 13.49 -15.34 1.15
N ILE A 383 12.72 -14.58 1.91
CA ILE A 383 11.34 -14.22 1.54
C ILE A 383 11.31 -13.27 0.34
N THR A 384 12.21 -12.29 0.29
CA THR A 384 12.33 -11.39 -0.84
C THR A 384 12.69 -12.16 -2.11
N LEU A 385 13.63 -13.11 -2.03
CA LEU A 385 13.98 -14.00 -3.15
C LEU A 385 12.77 -14.84 -3.58
N SER A 386 12.03 -15.44 -2.63
CA SER A 386 10.82 -16.20 -2.91
C SER A 386 9.76 -15.36 -3.65
N LYS A 387 9.60 -14.09 -3.29
CA LYS A 387 8.70 -13.16 -3.99
C LYS A 387 9.16 -12.89 -5.42
N VAL A 388 10.46 -12.73 -5.65
CA VAL A 388 11.00 -12.58 -7.03
C VAL A 388 10.69 -13.82 -7.86
N VAL A 389 10.94 -15.01 -7.33
CA VAL A 389 10.59 -16.28 -7.98
C VAL A 389 9.08 -16.35 -8.28
N THR A 390 8.25 -15.92 -7.34
CA THR A 390 6.79 -15.84 -7.50
C THR A 390 6.39 -14.98 -8.69
N ILE A 391 7.04 -13.81 -8.86
CA ILE A 391 6.77 -12.90 -9.99
C ILE A 391 7.15 -13.55 -11.32
N VAL A 392 8.32 -14.17 -11.38
CA VAL A 392 8.78 -14.83 -12.61
C VAL A 392 7.83 -15.95 -13.00
N ILE A 393 7.50 -16.85 -12.08
CA ILE A 393 6.55 -17.95 -12.33
C ILE A 393 5.17 -17.40 -12.68
N GLY A 394 4.68 -16.42 -11.94
CA GLY A 394 3.38 -15.79 -12.21
C GLY A 394 3.32 -15.09 -13.56
N GLY A 395 4.42 -14.45 -13.99
CA GLY A 395 4.54 -13.88 -15.32
C GLY A 395 4.47 -14.94 -16.43
N LEU A 396 5.21 -16.05 -16.30
CA LEU A 396 5.20 -17.16 -17.25
C LEU A 396 3.82 -17.83 -17.33
N VAL A 397 3.20 -18.10 -16.18
CA VAL A 397 1.84 -18.66 -16.11
C VAL A 397 0.82 -17.68 -16.71
N GLY A 398 0.97 -16.38 -16.44
CA GLY A 398 0.13 -15.33 -17.00
C GLY A 398 0.21 -15.27 -18.52
N TRP A 399 1.42 -15.42 -19.08
CA TRP A 399 1.62 -15.46 -20.53
C TRP A 399 0.83 -16.56 -21.22
N VAL A 400 0.59 -17.69 -20.52
CA VAL A 400 -0.17 -18.83 -21.06
C VAL A 400 -1.68 -18.69 -20.78
N LEU A 401 -2.05 -18.26 -19.58
CA LEU A 401 -3.46 -18.23 -19.15
C LEU A 401 -4.23 -17.01 -19.63
N ILE A 402 -3.59 -15.85 -19.69
CA ILE A 402 -4.30 -14.61 -20.00
C ILE A 402 -4.82 -14.55 -21.44
N PRO A 403 -4.06 -14.98 -22.48
CA PRO A 403 -4.60 -15.01 -23.85
C PRO A 403 -5.84 -15.90 -24.02
N ARG A 404 -5.99 -16.92 -23.16
CA ARG A 404 -7.11 -17.87 -23.23
C ARG A 404 -8.32 -17.45 -22.41
N TYR A 405 -8.09 -16.79 -21.27
CA TYR A 405 -9.12 -16.54 -20.25
C TYR A 405 -9.28 -15.06 -19.90
N GLY A 406 -8.52 -14.15 -20.52
CA GLY A 406 -8.61 -12.70 -20.30
C GLY A 406 -8.47 -12.31 -18.81
N ALA A 407 -9.41 -11.54 -18.30
CA ALA A 407 -9.45 -11.10 -16.92
C ALA A 407 -9.47 -12.24 -15.88
N LEU A 408 -10.14 -13.36 -16.20
CA LEU A 408 -10.14 -14.55 -15.34
C LEU A 408 -8.75 -15.18 -15.23
N GLY A 409 -8.00 -15.26 -16.34
CA GLY A 409 -6.62 -15.69 -16.33
C GLY A 409 -5.76 -14.82 -15.43
N GLY A 410 -5.97 -13.50 -15.49
CA GLY A 410 -5.33 -12.53 -14.58
C GLY A 410 -5.67 -12.77 -13.11
N ALA A 411 -6.93 -13.06 -12.79
CA ALA A 411 -7.35 -13.36 -11.42
C ALA A 411 -6.72 -14.66 -10.89
N TRP A 412 -6.59 -15.69 -11.72
CA TRP A 412 -5.91 -16.93 -11.33
C TRP A 412 -4.41 -16.72 -11.09
N VAL A 413 -3.76 -15.89 -11.92
CA VAL A 413 -2.35 -15.51 -11.72
C VAL A 413 -2.17 -14.79 -10.39
N VAL A 414 -3.01 -13.81 -10.06
CA VAL A 414 -2.98 -13.11 -8.76
C VAL A 414 -3.13 -14.09 -7.62
N ASN A 415 -4.15 -14.96 -7.67
CA ASN A 415 -4.38 -15.98 -6.64
C ASN A 415 -3.17 -16.89 -6.46
N GLY A 416 -2.63 -17.43 -7.58
CA GLY A 416 -1.45 -18.30 -7.56
C GLY A 416 -0.23 -17.63 -6.95
N MET A 417 0.05 -16.38 -7.32
CA MET A 417 1.15 -15.60 -6.75
C MET A 417 0.99 -15.42 -5.23
N PHE A 418 -0.21 -15.07 -4.76
CA PHE A 418 -0.45 -14.88 -3.33
C PHE A 418 -0.41 -16.19 -2.56
N ILE A 419 -1.01 -17.26 -3.06
CA ILE A 419 -0.95 -18.58 -2.43
C ILE A 419 0.50 -19.05 -2.32
N PHE A 420 1.27 -18.97 -3.41
CA PHE A 420 2.68 -19.39 -3.40
C PHE A 420 3.51 -18.52 -2.44
N SER A 421 3.36 -17.21 -2.46
CA SER A 421 4.08 -16.29 -1.58
C SER A 421 3.75 -16.51 -0.11
N VAL A 422 2.47 -16.68 0.24
CA VAL A 422 2.06 -16.93 1.64
C VAL A 422 2.52 -18.30 2.11
N SER A 423 2.41 -19.33 1.27
CA SER A 423 2.87 -20.68 1.58
C SER A 423 4.39 -20.75 1.79
N SER A 424 5.16 -20.14 0.88
CA SER A 424 6.63 -20.08 1.02
C SER A 424 7.06 -19.27 2.26
N THR A 425 6.37 -18.16 2.57
CA THR A 425 6.61 -17.41 3.80
C THR A 425 6.30 -18.25 5.05
N ALA A 426 5.21 -19.00 5.05
CA ALA A 426 4.88 -19.90 6.15
C ALA A 426 5.92 -21.00 6.32
N LEU A 427 6.37 -21.63 5.21
CA LEU A 427 7.41 -22.66 5.21
C LEU A 427 8.76 -22.16 5.74
N LEU A 428 9.09 -20.90 5.53
CA LEU A 428 10.34 -20.28 6.01
C LEU A 428 10.24 -19.83 7.47
N THR A 429 9.04 -19.50 7.96
CA THR A 429 8.87 -18.88 9.30
C THR A 429 8.37 -19.85 10.36
N PHE A 430 7.53 -20.83 10.01
CA PHE A 430 6.95 -21.75 10.98
C PHE A 430 7.94 -22.76 11.57
N PRO A 431 8.84 -23.41 10.80
CA PRO A 431 9.78 -24.35 11.37
C PRO A 431 10.67 -23.74 12.47
N PRO A 432 11.33 -22.58 12.28
CA PRO A 432 12.13 -21.98 13.33
C PRO A 432 11.31 -21.54 14.55
N LEU A 433 10.05 -21.08 14.35
CA LEU A 433 9.17 -20.77 15.47
C LEU A 433 8.74 -22.01 16.23
N TYR A 434 8.37 -23.07 15.51
CA TYR A 434 7.97 -24.35 16.09
C TYR A 434 9.13 -24.98 16.89
N GLN A 435 10.31 -25.03 16.31
CA GLN A 435 11.51 -25.55 17.00
C GLN A 435 11.76 -24.80 18.31
N ARG A 436 11.75 -23.46 18.30
CA ARG A 436 11.95 -22.64 19.51
C ARG A 436 10.79 -22.79 20.52
N ALA A 437 9.58 -23.09 20.05
CA ALA A 437 8.40 -23.30 20.91
C ALA A 437 8.46 -24.62 21.72
N TYR A 438 9.08 -25.65 21.16
CA TYR A 438 9.14 -26.99 21.75
C TYR A 438 10.55 -27.46 22.13
N SER A 439 11.59 -26.67 21.84
CA SER A 439 12.94 -26.94 22.37
C SER A 439 12.99 -26.65 23.88
N PRO A 440 13.69 -27.48 24.65
CA PRO A 440 13.94 -27.17 26.05
C PRO A 440 14.67 -25.83 26.16
N PRO A 441 14.43 -25.00 27.21
CA PRO A 441 15.18 -23.78 27.43
C PRO A 441 16.68 -24.11 27.46
N PRO A 442 17.55 -23.23 26.90
CA PRO A 442 18.99 -23.45 26.98
C PRO A 442 19.36 -23.61 28.44
N SER A 443 20.05 -24.71 28.79
CA SER A 443 20.63 -24.90 30.10
C SER A 443 21.64 -23.79 30.34
N ASN A 444 21.29 -22.86 31.27
CA ASN A 444 22.19 -21.83 31.73
C ASN A 444 23.44 -22.44 32.41
#